data_9a307c95a32be5466060d89bc1eaf3f5
#
_entry.id   9a307c95a32be5466060d89bc1eaf3f5
#
_cell.length_a   1.000
_cell.length_b   1.000
_cell.length_c   1.000
_cell.angle_alpha   90.00
_cell.angle_beta   90.00
_cell.angle_gamma   90.00
#
_symmetry.space_group_name_H-M   'P 1'
#
loop_
_entity.id
_entity.type
_entity.pdbx_description
1 polymer ?
#
loop_
_entity_poly.entity_id
_entity_poly.type
_entity_poly.pdbx_seq_one_letter_code
_entity_poly.pdbx_strand_id
1 'polypeptide(L)'
;MNILYFYQYFTTPKGSYGTRVYEFTKRWYEKGHHVTVITGVYAKSDIRADKFIENQEFNGVNVKIINISIDNRKSTLRRIWSFFQYMLVSCWYALTLKADVVISSSGPLTVGLPGLVARYLRGRKFIFEIRDLWPEVAIELGIIHNRLLIKAAYWFEKKCYKASTHIIALSPGMKADIENRFGYSNITSVTNSANIDLFGTLVKEPDLKGLIPMTYAIYNGNIG
;
A
#
# COMPACT_ATOMS: atom_id res chain seq x y z
N MET A 1 3.10 -15.66 -14.14
CA MET A 1 2.53 -15.93 -12.79
C MET A 1 1.30 -15.06 -12.59
N ASN A 2 0.34 -15.53 -11.75
CA ASN A 2 -0.79 -14.73 -11.32
C ASN A 2 -0.43 -14.04 -9.99
N ILE A 3 -0.38 -12.71 -9.99
CA ILE A 3 -0.03 -11.88 -8.83
C ILE A 3 -1.30 -11.17 -8.36
N LEU A 4 -1.67 -11.36 -7.09
CA LEU A 4 -2.78 -10.67 -6.45
C LEU A 4 -2.22 -9.66 -5.44
N TYR A 5 -2.52 -8.38 -5.64
CA TYR A 5 -1.95 -7.30 -4.86
C TYR A 5 -3.02 -6.53 -4.09
N PHE A 6 -3.01 -6.58 -2.78
CA PHE A 6 -3.90 -5.84 -1.88
C PHE A 6 -3.26 -4.51 -1.49
N TYR A 7 -3.84 -3.40 -1.97
CA TYR A 7 -3.40 -2.05 -1.65
C TYR A 7 -4.54 -1.05 -1.73
N GLN A 8 -4.88 -0.39 -0.64
CA GLN A 8 -6.06 0.47 -0.53
C GLN A 8 -5.98 1.79 -1.30
N TYR A 9 -4.78 2.29 -1.58
CA TYR A 9 -4.54 3.66 -2.07
C TYR A 9 -3.99 3.68 -3.49
N PHE A 10 -4.42 2.73 -4.33
CA PHE A 10 -3.96 2.65 -5.72
C PHE A 10 -4.33 3.92 -6.49
N THR A 11 -3.41 4.42 -7.30
CA THR A 11 -3.57 5.56 -8.19
C THR A 11 -2.69 5.39 -9.41
N THR A 12 -3.07 6.00 -10.53
CA THR A 12 -2.20 6.14 -11.70
C THR A 12 -1.44 7.48 -11.64
N PRO A 13 -0.53 7.79 -12.57
CA PRO A 13 0.13 9.10 -12.64
C PRO A 13 -0.80 10.30 -12.83
N LYS A 14 -2.08 10.09 -13.09
CA LYS A 14 -3.09 11.16 -13.18
C LYS A 14 -3.61 11.60 -11.80
N GLY A 15 -3.38 10.80 -10.77
CA GLY A 15 -3.76 11.16 -9.41
C GLY A 15 -2.67 11.94 -8.67
N SER A 16 -3.01 12.39 -7.46
CA SER A 16 -2.12 13.20 -6.60
C SER A 16 -1.55 12.40 -5.43
N TYR A 17 -1.22 11.13 -5.65
CA TYR A 17 -0.66 10.23 -4.62
C TYR A 17 0.47 9.37 -5.19
N GLY A 18 1.19 8.66 -4.31
CA GLY A 18 2.34 7.85 -4.74
C GLY A 18 1.97 6.70 -5.68
N THR A 19 2.60 6.62 -6.84
CA THR A 19 2.32 5.68 -7.93
C THR A 19 3.08 4.36 -7.83
N ARG A 20 3.76 4.09 -6.71
CA ARG A 20 4.63 2.91 -6.53
C ARG A 20 3.98 1.60 -6.99
N VAL A 21 2.74 1.33 -6.56
CA VAL A 21 2.04 0.08 -6.89
C VAL A 21 1.70 0.03 -8.38
N TYR A 22 1.28 1.16 -8.96
CA TYR A 22 1.05 1.27 -10.40
C TYR A 22 2.33 0.96 -11.19
N GLU A 23 3.46 1.57 -10.82
CA GLU A 23 4.73 1.39 -11.52
C GLU A 23 5.24 -0.05 -11.44
N PHE A 24 5.11 -0.72 -10.29
CA PHE A 24 5.50 -2.12 -10.17
C PHE A 24 4.58 -3.04 -10.95
N THR A 25 3.27 -2.86 -10.82
CA THR A 25 2.29 -3.76 -11.44
C THR A 25 2.31 -3.64 -12.96
N LYS A 26 2.49 -2.43 -13.50
CA LYS A 26 2.70 -2.19 -14.92
C LYS A 26 3.94 -2.95 -15.44
N ARG A 27 5.09 -2.80 -14.77
CA ARG A 27 6.33 -3.48 -15.17
C ARG A 27 6.24 -5.00 -15.05
N TRP A 28 5.48 -5.52 -14.09
CA TRP A 28 5.25 -6.96 -13.98
C TRP A 28 4.35 -7.46 -15.10
N TYR A 29 3.33 -6.69 -15.49
CA TYR A 29 2.51 -7.00 -16.65
C TYR A 29 3.36 -7.03 -17.93
N GLU A 30 4.20 -6.05 -18.17
CA GLU A 30 5.14 -5.97 -19.30
C GLU A 30 6.11 -7.17 -19.35
N LYS A 31 6.41 -7.76 -18.19
CA LYS A 31 7.20 -9.01 -18.08
C LYS A 31 6.36 -10.29 -18.23
N GLY A 32 5.11 -10.20 -18.66
CA GLY A 32 4.23 -11.34 -18.93
C GLY A 32 3.57 -11.94 -17.67
N HIS A 33 3.45 -11.20 -16.57
CA HIS A 33 2.68 -11.63 -15.41
C HIS A 33 1.24 -11.14 -15.49
N HIS A 34 0.29 -11.95 -15.02
CA HIS A 34 -1.10 -11.52 -14.82
C HIS A 34 -1.23 -10.86 -13.45
N VAL A 35 -1.49 -9.57 -13.43
CA VAL A 35 -1.56 -8.80 -12.19
C VAL A 35 -2.97 -8.33 -11.92
N THR A 36 -3.48 -8.60 -10.72
CA THR A 36 -4.75 -8.07 -10.23
C THR A 36 -4.50 -7.28 -8.95
N VAL A 37 -4.89 -6.01 -8.96
CA VAL A 37 -4.84 -5.13 -7.77
C VAL A 37 -6.23 -5.03 -7.16
N ILE A 38 -6.33 -5.17 -5.84
CA ILE A 38 -7.53 -4.91 -5.07
C ILE A 38 -7.35 -3.59 -4.33
N THR A 39 -8.19 -2.60 -4.64
CA THR A 39 -8.07 -1.26 -4.09
C THR A 39 -9.39 -0.69 -3.59
N GLY A 40 -9.34 0.39 -2.82
CA GLY A 40 -10.48 1.23 -2.47
C GLY A 40 -10.50 2.52 -3.29
N VAL A 41 -11.52 3.35 -3.07
CA VAL A 41 -11.58 4.71 -3.64
C VAL A 41 -10.96 5.68 -2.64
N TYR A 42 -9.86 6.32 -3.04
CA TYR A 42 -9.15 7.30 -2.22
C TYR A 42 -9.28 8.71 -2.81
N ALA A 43 -9.47 9.72 -1.96
CA ALA A 43 -9.75 11.08 -2.40
C ALA A 43 -8.66 11.69 -3.32
N LYS A 44 -7.38 11.33 -3.09
CA LYS A 44 -6.23 11.80 -3.90
C LYS A 44 -5.91 10.89 -5.10
N SER A 45 -6.63 9.76 -5.25
CA SER A 45 -6.53 8.89 -6.42
C SER A 45 -7.36 9.45 -7.56
N ASP A 46 -6.99 9.13 -8.79
CA ASP A 46 -7.80 9.32 -9.99
C ASP A 46 -8.81 8.18 -10.21
N ILE A 47 -8.74 7.12 -9.40
CA ILE A 47 -9.63 5.95 -9.48
C ILE A 47 -11.01 6.30 -8.94
N ARG A 48 -12.04 5.97 -9.72
CA ARG A 48 -13.45 6.13 -9.36
C ARG A 48 -14.20 4.84 -9.68
N ALA A 49 -15.32 4.61 -9.02
CA ALA A 49 -16.20 3.49 -9.29
C ALA A 49 -17.65 3.90 -9.05
N ASP A 50 -18.56 3.46 -9.91
CA ASP A 50 -19.99 3.70 -9.80
C ASP A 50 -20.69 2.55 -9.05
N LYS A 51 -20.17 1.33 -9.18
CA LYS A 51 -20.71 0.13 -8.52
C LYS A 51 -19.91 -0.16 -7.24
N PHE A 52 -20.52 -0.89 -6.30
CA PHE A 52 -19.85 -1.31 -5.06
C PHE A 52 -18.55 -2.08 -5.34
N ILE A 53 -18.55 -2.93 -6.36
CA ILE A 53 -17.37 -3.59 -6.91
C ILE A 53 -17.32 -3.30 -8.40
N GLU A 54 -16.21 -2.76 -8.85
CA GLU A 54 -15.99 -2.47 -10.26
C GLU A 54 -14.63 -2.98 -10.72
N ASN A 55 -14.57 -3.46 -11.95
CA ASN A 55 -13.33 -3.92 -12.57
C ASN A 55 -12.93 -2.90 -13.64
N GLN A 56 -11.74 -2.38 -13.53
CA GLN A 56 -11.12 -1.50 -14.53
C GLN A 56 -9.75 -2.06 -14.92
N GLU A 57 -9.25 -1.63 -16.06
CA GLU A 57 -7.93 -2.02 -16.54
C GLU A 57 -7.08 -0.77 -16.78
N PHE A 58 -5.84 -0.79 -16.27
CA PHE A 58 -4.87 0.27 -16.44
C PHE A 58 -3.57 -0.31 -16.98
N ASN A 59 -3.25 -0.05 -18.25
CA ASN A 59 -2.06 -0.58 -18.94
C ASN A 59 -1.88 -2.10 -18.75
N GLY A 60 -2.95 -2.87 -18.97
CA GLY A 60 -2.96 -4.32 -18.84
C GLY A 60 -3.07 -4.87 -17.41
N VAL A 61 -3.03 -4.00 -16.41
CA VAL A 61 -3.22 -4.37 -15.00
C VAL A 61 -4.71 -4.38 -14.67
N ASN A 62 -5.22 -5.50 -14.21
CA ASN A 62 -6.59 -5.63 -13.72
C ASN A 62 -6.72 -4.95 -12.34
N VAL A 63 -7.62 -4.00 -12.20
CA VAL A 63 -7.88 -3.31 -10.93
C VAL A 63 -9.31 -3.55 -10.49
N LYS A 64 -9.49 -4.26 -9.39
CA LYS A 64 -10.79 -4.45 -8.74
C LYS A 64 -10.96 -3.38 -7.67
N ILE A 65 -11.89 -2.49 -7.94
CA ILE A 65 -12.16 -1.33 -7.09
C ILE A 65 -13.33 -1.68 -6.19
N ILE A 66 -13.10 -1.58 -4.89
CA ILE A 66 -14.15 -1.64 -3.89
C ILE A 66 -14.56 -0.19 -3.62
N ASN A 67 -15.78 0.19 -4.01
CA ASN A 67 -16.28 1.57 -3.88
C ASN A 67 -16.55 1.94 -2.42
N ILE A 68 -15.49 1.95 -1.65
CA ILE A 68 -15.46 2.38 -0.27
C ILE A 68 -14.55 3.60 -0.23
N SER A 69 -15.15 4.76 0.04
CA SER A 69 -14.40 6.00 0.14
C SER A 69 -13.49 5.97 1.38
N ILE A 70 -12.20 5.96 1.13
CA ILE A 70 -11.15 6.09 2.15
C ILE A 70 -10.78 7.57 2.22
N ASP A 71 -11.29 8.25 3.24
CA ASP A 71 -11.06 9.69 3.42
C ASP A 71 -10.72 9.99 4.89
N ASN A 72 -9.61 10.65 5.12
CA ASN A 72 -9.16 11.06 6.45
C ASN A 72 -10.05 12.14 7.09
N ARG A 73 -10.93 12.79 6.32
CA ARG A 73 -11.90 13.79 6.81
C ARG A 73 -13.15 13.17 7.44
N LYS A 74 -13.35 11.85 7.28
CA LYS A 74 -14.47 11.15 7.86
C LYS A 74 -14.29 10.93 9.37
N SER A 75 -15.40 10.81 10.10
CA SER A 75 -15.37 10.44 11.52
C SER A 75 -14.67 9.08 11.72
N THR A 76 -14.04 8.90 12.87
CA THR A 76 -13.26 7.69 13.20
C THR A 76 -14.09 6.40 13.02
N LEU A 77 -15.35 6.38 13.43
CA LEU A 77 -16.23 5.19 13.27
C LEU A 77 -16.47 4.85 11.79
N ARG A 78 -16.70 5.85 10.93
CA ARG A 78 -16.89 5.64 9.49
C ARG A 78 -15.60 5.15 8.83
N ARG A 79 -14.45 5.61 9.28
CA ARG A 79 -13.14 5.13 8.78
C ARG A 79 -12.92 3.66 9.16
N ILE A 80 -13.15 3.30 10.43
CA ILE A 80 -13.05 1.91 10.90
C ILE A 80 -14.00 1.01 10.08
N TRP A 81 -15.22 1.43 9.84
CA TRP A 81 -16.19 0.69 9.02
C TRP A 81 -15.71 0.51 7.58
N SER A 82 -15.17 1.55 6.96
CA SER A 82 -14.60 1.47 5.61
C SER A 82 -13.42 0.49 5.55
N PHE A 83 -12.53 0.50 6.53
CA PHE A 83 -11.42 -0.46 6.60
C PHE A 83 -11.93 -1.89 6.80
N PHE A 84 -12.95 -2.08 7.61
CA PHE A 84 -13.56 -3.40 7.83
C PHE A 84 -14.21 -3.96 6.56
N GLN A 85 -14.99 -3.14 5.84
CA GLN A 85 -15.57 -3.53 4.56
C GLN A 85 -14.50 -3.90 3.53
N TYR A 86 -13.46 -3.06 3.38
CA TYR A 86 -12.34 -3.36 2.50
C TYR A 86 -11.67 -4.70 2.86
N MET A 87 -11.42 -4.92 4.13
CA MET A 87 -10.80 -6.13 4.65
C MET A 87 -11.63 -7.38 4.32
N LEU A 88 -12.95 -7.34 4.57
CA LEU A 88 -13.83 -8.49 4.29
C LEU A 88 -13.86 -8.84 2.80
N VAL A 89 -14.05 -7.85 1.92
CA VAL A 89 -14.05 -8.08 0.47
C VAL A 89 -12.67 -8.54 -0.02
N SER A 90 -11.60 -8.00 0.54
CA SER A 90 -10.23 -8.42 0.22
C SER A 90 -9.98 -9.87 0.64
N CYS A 91 -10.45 -10.30 1.82
CA CYS A 91 -10.37 -11.71 2.24
C CYS A 91 -11.17 -12.64 1.32
N TRP A 92 -12.35 -12.20 0.85
CA TRP A 92 -13.11 -12.93 -0.15
C TRP A 92 -12.31 -13.12 -1.44
N TYR A 93 -11.69 -12.07 -1.95
CA TYR A 93 -10.82 -12.17 -3.13
C TYR A 93 -9.57 -13.02 -2.88
N ALA A 94 -9.01 -12.97 -1.68
CA ALA A 94 -7.90 -13.84 -1.29
C ALA A 94 -8.27 -15.33 -1.32
N LEU A 95 -9.53 -15.68 -1.14
CA LEU A 95 -10.04 -17.06 -1.21
C LEU A 95 -10.41 -17.48 -2.64
N THR A 96 -11.02 -16.59 -3.40
CA THR A 96 -11.71 -16.93 -4.65
C THR A 96 -10.87 -16.70 -5.92
N LEU A 97 -10.04 -15.66 -5.95
CA LEU A 97 -9.21 -15.39 -7.13
C LEU A 97 -8.02 -16.33 -7.21
N LYS A 98 -7.65 -16.72 -8.43
CA LYS A 98 -6.44 -17.50 -8.70
C LYS A 98 -5.20 -16.60 -8.48
N ALA A 99 -4.24 -17.06 -7.68
CA ALA A 99 -2.97 -16.36 -7.46
C ALA A 99 -1.87 -17.36 -7.10
N ASP A 100 -0.69 -17.16 -7.68
CA ASP A 100 0.54 -17.89 -7.32
C ASP A 100 1.25 -17.18 -6.18
N VAL A 101 1.17 -15.84 -6.18
CA VAL A 101 1.75 -14.95 -5.17
C VAL A 101 0.71 -13.91 -4.76
N VAL A 102 0.62 -13.68 -3.47
CA VAL A 102 -0.21 -12.64 -2.86
C VAL A 102 0.69 -11.61 -2.20
N ILE A 103 0.48 -10.35 -2.52
CA ILE A 103 1.21 -9.23 -1.91
C ILE A 103 0.20 -8.37 -1.15
N SER A 104 0.48 -8.08 0.10
CA SER A 104 -0.27 -7.09 0.89
C SER A 104 0.65 -5.93 1.24
N SER A 105 0.28 -4.73 0.82
CA SER A 105 1.07 -3.52 1.10
C SER A 105 0.41 -2.73 2.23
N SER A 106 1.11 -2.61 3.35
CA SER A 106 0.59 -1.95 4.54
C SER A 106 0.37 -0.45 4.30
N GLY A 107 -0.90 -0.03 4.33
CA GLY A 107 -1.29 1.30 4.72
C GLY A 107 -1.78 1.18 6.16
N PRO A 108 -3.02 0.72 6.43
CA PRO A 108 -3.32 0.17 7.73
C PRO A 108 -2.82 -1.27 7.84
N LEU A 109 -2.41 -1.68 9.03
CA LEU A 109 -1.93 -3.03 9.32
C LEU A 109 -2.93 -4.14 8.91
N THR A 110 -4.23 -3.83 8.94
CA THR A 110 -5.33 -4.76 8.61
C THR A 110 -5.25 -5.32 7.18
N VAL A 111 -4.55 -4.67 6.26
CA VAL A 111 -4.29 -5.20 4.90
C VAL A 111 -3.49 -6.52 4.94
N GLY A 112 -2.79 -6.82 6.03
CA GLY A 112 -2.15 -8.10 6.23
C GLY A 112 -3.13 -9.29 6.30
N LEU A 113 -4.41 -9.06 6.69
CA LEU A 113 -5.37 -10.15 6.88
C LEU A 113 -5.67 -10.94 5.60
N PRO A 114 -5.99 -10.35 4.44
CA PRO A 114 -6.14 -11.11 3.20
C PRO A 114 -4.87 -11.90 2.82
N GLY A 115 -3.68 -11.39 3.14
CA GLY A 115 -2.43 -12.15 2.98
C GLY A 115 -2.37 -13.38 3.88
N LEU A 116 -2.75 -13.26 5.16
CA LEU A 116 -2.86 -14.40 6.09
C LEU A 116 -3.90 -15.43 5.61
N VAL A 117 -5.07 -14.97 5.17
CA VAL A 117 -6.13 -15.82 4.61
C VAL A 117 -5.61 -16.59 3.38
N ALA A 118 -4.96 -15.91 2.44
CA ALA A 118 -4.36 -16.55 1.28
C ALA A 118 -3.28 -17.58 1.67
N ARG A 119 -2.45 -17.27 2.65
CA ARG A 119 -1.39 -18.14 3.13
C ARG A 119 -1.92 -19.39 3.81
N TYR A 120 -2.80 -19.22 4.80
CA TYR A 120 -3.23 -20.34 5.65
C TYR A 120 -4.36 -21.17 5.05
N LEU A 121 -5.30 -20.55 4.32
CA LEU A 121 -6.45 -21.26 3.76
C LEU A 121 -6.26 -21.70 2.32
N ARG A 122 -5.31 -21.11 1.58
CA ARG A 122 -5.06 -21.46 0.18
C ARG A 122 -3.61 -21.89 -0.11
N GLY A 123 -2.73 -21.91 0.89
CA GLY A 123 -1.33 -22.35 0.77
C GLY A 123 -0.47 -21.45 -0.13
N ARG A 124 -0.91 -20.21 -0.41
CA ARG A 124 -0.24 -19.33 -1.37
C ARG A 124 1.01 -18.69 -0.79
N LYS A 125 1.97 -18.34 -1.65
CA LYS A 125 3.12 -17.51 -1.25
C LYS A 125 2.60 -16.13 -0.88
N PHE A 126 2.94 -15.67 0.33
CA PHE A 126 2.52 -14.36 0.85
C PHE A 126 3.74 -13.46 1.01
N ILE A 127 3.71 -12.30 0.39
CA ILE A 127 4.70 -11.23 0.55
C ILE A 127 4.02 -10.09 1.30
N PHE A 128 4.63 -9.63 2.37
CA PHE A 128 4.14 -8.49 3.13
C PHE A 128 5.04 -7.27 2.90
N GLU A 129 4.51 -6.23 2.28
CA GLU A 129 5.21 -4.98 2.05
C GLU A 129 4.88 -4.00 3.17
N ILE A 130 5.90 -3.54 3.87
CA ILE A 130 5.81 -2.63 5.01
C ILE A 130 6.12 -1.22 4.54
N ARG A 131 5.12 -0.34 4.62
CA ARG A 131 5.25 1.06 4.23
C ARG A 131 5.44 1.98 5.42
N ASP A 132 4.86 1.61 6.54
CA ASP A 132 4.98 2.28 7.84
C ASP A 132 5.13 1.23 8.93
N LEU A 133 5.86 1.51 9.98
CA LEU A 133 6.01 0.62 11.13
C LEU A 133 4.74 0.71 11.99
N TRP A 134 3.77 -0.12 11.67
CA TRP A 134 2.58 -0.34 12.50
C TRP A 134 2.86 -1.43 13.55
N PRO A 135 2.40 -1.30 14.81
CA PRO A 135 1.52 -0.24 15.35
C PRO A 135 2.24 1.00 15.87
N GLU A 136 3.57 1.09 15.83
CA GLU A 136 4.35 2.19 16.41
C GLU A 136 3.82 3.55 15.97
N VAL A 137 3.67 3.76 14.67
CA VAL A 137 3.16 5.02 14.11
C VAL A 137 1.79 5.40 14.69
N ALA A 138 0.89 4.43 14.87
CA ALA A 138 -0.43 4.69 15.45
C ALA A 138 -0.37 5.04 16.95
N ILE A 139 0.59 4.49 17.66
CA ILE A 139 0.82 4.76 19.10
C ILE A 139 1.44 6.15 19.25
N GLU A 140 2.47 6.47 18.49
CA GLU A 140 3.16 7.77 18.51
C GLU A 140 2.24 8.92 18.12
N LEU A 141 1.37 8.72 17.14
CA LEU A 141 0.35 9.69 16.73
C LEU A 141 -0.86 9.75 17.69
N GLY A 142 -0.85 8.97 18.77
CA GLY A 142 -1.94 8.96 19.74
C GLY A 142 -3.27 8.44 19.17
N ILE A 143 -3.25 7.61 18.11
CA ILE A 143 -4.46 7.02 17.53
C ILE A 143 -4.94 5.82 18.35
N ILE A 144 -4.00 5.09 18.96
CA ILE A 144 -4.28 3.89 19.77
C ILE A 144 -3.67 4.09 21.15
N HIS A 145 -4.53 4.16 22.20
CA HIS A 145 -4.13 4.28 23.60
C HIS A 145 -4.44 3.03 24.43
N ASN A 146 -5.40 2.22 23.99
CA ASN A 146 -5.83 1.04 24.74
C ASN A 146 -4.75 -0.04 24.71
N ARG A 147 -4.25 -0.43 25.91
CA ARG A 147 -3.17 -1.42 26.06
C ARG A 147 -3.50 -2.80 25.45
N LEU A 148 -4.78 -3.22 25.46
CA LEU A 148 -5.18 -4.48 24.85
C LEU A 148 -5.15 -4.40 23.33
N LEU A 149 -5.60 -3.27 22.76
CA LEU A 149 -5.52 -3.04 21.30
C LEU A 149 -4.07 -2.96 20.84
N ILE A 150 -3.19 -2.32 21.61
CA ILE A 150 -1.74 -2.27 21.31
C ILE A 150 -1.16 -3.69 21.28
N LYS A 151 -1.43 -4.50 22.32
CA LYS A 151 -0.96 -5.90 22.36
C LYS A 151 -1.51 -6.73 21.20
N ALA A 152 -2.79 -6.56 20.86
CA ALA A 152 -3.41 -7.24 19.73
C ALA A 152 -2.78 -6.81 18.39
N ALA A 153 -2.46 -5.53 18.21
CA ALA A 153 -1.82 -5.00 17.01
C ALA A 153 -0.39 -5.56 16.84
N TYR A 154 0.42 -5.58 17.88
CA TYR A 154 1.76 -6.22 17.87
C TYR A 154 1.70 -7.72 17.60
N TRP A 155 0.73 -8.40 18.21
CA TRP A 155 0.50 -9.82 17.95
C TRP A 155 0.14 -10.05 16.47
N PHE A 156 -0.73 -9.23 15.91
CA PHE A 156 -1.16 -9.34 14.52
C PHE A 156 0.00 -9.02 13.55
N GLU A 157 0.77 -7.96 13.82
CA GLU A 157 2.00 -7.62 13.09
C GLU A 157 2.96 -8.83 13.04
N LYS A 158 3.28 -9.37 14.21
CA LYS A 158 4.14 -10.56 14.32
C LYS A 158 3.60 -11.76 13.53
N LYS A 159 2.28 -11.96 13.52
CA LYS A 159 1.63 -13.02 12.72
C LYS A 159 1.79 -12.76 11.21
N CYS A 160 1.65 -11.53 10.74
CA CYS A 160 1.87 -11.19 9.35
C CYS A 160 3.32 -11.46 8.93
N TYR A 161 4.29 -11.02 9.72
CA TYR A 161 5.71 -11.28 9.44
C TYR A 161 6.02 -12.78 9.40
N LYS A 162 5.58 -13.53 10.42
CA LYS A 162 5.81 -14.97 10.50
C LYS A 162 5.18 -15.77 9.36
N ALA A 163 4.01 -15.35 8.87
CA ALA A 163 3.31 -16.00 7.77
C ALA A 163 3.90 -15.65 6.40
N SER A 164 4.63 -14.53 6.30
CA SER A 164 5.19 -14.07 5.05
C SER A 164 6.31 -14.98 4.57
N THR A 165 6.27 -15.32 3.29
CA THR A 165 7.38 -15.98 2.60
C THR A 165 8.56 -15.00 2.44
N HIS A 166 8.25 -13.72 2.27
CA HIS A 166 9.22 -12.63 2.16
C HIS A 166 8.61 -11.33 2.64
N ILE A 167 9.43 -10.44 3.20
CA ILE A 167 9.03 -9.09 3.64
C ILE A 167 9.75 -8.07 2.77
N ILE A 168 9.01 -7.05 2.35
CA ILE A 168 9.57 -5.87 1.67
C ILE A 168 9.45 -4.69 2.62
N ALA A 169 10.57 -4.04 2.95
CA ALA A 169 10.61 -2.82 3.75
C ALA A 169 10.93 -1.61 2.87
N LEU A 170 10.30 -0.45 3.12
CA LEU A 170 10.52 0.76 2.30
C LEU A 170 11.87 1.43 2.52
N SER A 171 12.57 1.10 3.59
CA SER A 171 13.90 1.67 3.85
C SER A 171 14.82 0.67 4.53
N PRO A 172 16.16 0.87 4.42
CA PRO A 172 17.12 0.08 5.18
C PRO A 172 16.91 0.15 6.70
N GLY A 173 16.49 1.32 7.22
CA GLY A 173 16.17 1.49 8.64
C GLY A 173 14.98 0.64 9.10
N MET A 174 13.89 0.61 8.33
CA MET A 174 12.75 -0.28 8.61
C MET A 174 13.13 -1.75 8.55
N LYS A 175 13.97 -2.13 7.56
CA LYS A 175 14.51 -3.49 7.49
C LYS A 175 15.27 -3.84 8.77
N ALA A 176 16.22 -3.00 9.17
CA ALA A 176 17.03 -3.22 10.38
C ALA A 176 16.18 -3.29 11.65
N ASP A 177 15.15 -2.45 11.79
CA ASP A 177 14.23 -2.48 12.92
C ASP A 177 13.48 -3.83 13.00
N ILE A 178 12.94 -4.32 11.88
CA ILE A 178 12.22 -5.60 11.85
C ILE A 178 13.18 -6.77 12.14
N GLU A 179 14.38 -6.75 11.58
CA GLU A 179 15.42 -7.77 11.86
C GLU A 179 15.76 -7.81 13.35
N ASN A 180 15.97 -6.65 13.96
CA ASN A 180 16.32 -6.54 15.38
C ASN A 180 15.18 -6.95 16.32
N ARG A 181 13.93 -6.55 16.02
CA ARG A 181 12.78 -6.87 16.88
C ARG A 181 12.30 -8.31 16.77
N PHE A 182 12.41 -8.91 15.61
CA PHE A 182 11.76 -10.20 15.34
C PHE A 182 12.72 -11.30 14.89
N GLY A 183 13.98 -11.00 14.58
CA GLY A 183 14.96 -11.98 14.12
C GLY A 183 14.68 -12.57 12.73
N TYR A 184 13.92 -11.88 11.88
CA TYR A 184 13.62 -12.33 10.53
C TYR A 184 14.74 -11.90 9.57
N SER A 185 15.19 -12.84 8.71
CA SER A 185 16.24 -12.59 7.69
C SER A 185 15.67 -12.47 6.26
N ASN A 186 14.45 -12.94 6.02
CA ASN A 186 13.83 -12.89 4.68
C ASN A 186 13.22 -11.51 4.40
N ILE A 187 14.04 -10.45 4.47
CA ILE A 187 13.63 -9.07 4.28
C ILE A 187 14.50 -8.39 3.23
N THR A 188 13.89 -7.73 2.27
CA THR A 188 14.58 -6.86 1.30
C THR A 188 14.09 -5.42 1.46
N SER A 189 15.03 -4.48 1.47
CA SER A 189 14.68 -3.07 1.37
C SER A 189 14.49 -2.68 -0.09
N VAL A 190 13.29 -2.17 -0.42
CA VAL A 190 12.94 -1.63 -1.74
C VAL A 190 12.39 -0.22 -1.54
N THR A 191 13.23 0.77 -1.71
CA THR A 191 12.89 2.18 -1.46
C THR A 191 11.88 2.73 -2.47
N ASN A 192 11.22 3.83 -2.12
CA ASN A 192 10.51 4.63 -3.11
C ASN A 192 11.49 5.24 -4.09
N SER A 193 11.08 5.36 -5.34
CA SER A 193 11.85 5.98 -6.42
C SER A 193 10.95 6.88 -7.27
N ALA A 194 11.54 7.83 -7.96
CA ALA A 194 10.85 8.63 -8.96
C ALA A 194 10.86 7.91 -10.32
N ASN A 195 9.83 8.14 -11.12
CA ASN A 195 9.84 7.73 -12.51
C ASN A 195 10.69 8.72 -13.32
N ILE A 196 11.92 8.31 -13.68
CA ILE A 196 12.87 9.17 -14.40
C ILE A 196 12.39 9.57 -15.80
N ASP A 197 11.57 8.74 -16.45
CA ASP A 197 10.99 9.08 -17.76
C ASP A 197 10.01 10.25 -17.65
N LEU A 198 9.34 10.37 -16.50
CA LEU A 198 8.40 11.45 -16.22
C LEU A 198 9.08 12.71 -15.66
N PHE A 199 10.11 12.56 -14.83
CA PHE A 199 10.78 13.65 -14.11
C PHE A 199 12.20 13.93 -14.60
N GLY A 200 12.77 13.11 -15.49
CA GLY A 200 14.13 13.26 -16.01
C GLY A 200 14.28 14.22 -17.16
N THR A 201 13.20 14.77 -17.72
CA THR A 201 13.26 15.81 -18.75
C THR A 201 13.67 17.14 -18.10
N LEU A 202 14.78 17.71 -18.58
CA LEU A 202 15.16 19.09 -18.23
C LEU A 202 14.01 20.02 -18.61
N VAL A 203 13.22 20.42 -17.64
CA VAL A 203 12.22 21.46 -17.79
C VAL A 203 12.99 22.79 -17.80
N LYS A 204 12.68 23.65 -18.78
CA LYS A 204 13.18 25.03 -18.79
C LYS A 204 12.94 25.65 -17.41
N GLU A 205 13.95 26.30 -16.85
CA GLU A 205 13.83 26.98 -15.56
C GLU A 205 12.55 27.83 -15.54
N PRO A 206 11.66 27.63 -14.57
CA PRO A 206 10.44 28.43 -14.48
C PRO A 206 10.83 29.88 -14.18
N ASP A 207 10.30 30.84 -14.96
CA ASP A 207 10.42 32.25 -14.66
C ASP A 207 9.56 32.56 -13.43
N LEU A 208 10.12 32.40 -12.27
CA LEU A 208 9.48 32.67 -10.98
C LEU A 208 9.70 34.15 -10.64
N LYS A 209 8.86 35.01 -11.21
CA LYS A 209 8.90 36.44 -10.94
C LYS A 209 8.95 36.74 -9.44
N GLY A 210 9.98 37.43 -9.00
CA GLY A 210 10.16 37.85 -7.61
C GLY A 210 10.91 36.84 -6.70
N LEU A 211 11.34 35.71 -7.23
CA LEU A 211 12.20 34.78 -6.48
C LEU A 211 13.65 34.90 -6.97
N ILE A 212 14.55 35.19 -6.03
CA ILE A 212 15.98 35.28 -6.32
C ILE A 212 16.54 33.86 -6.20
N PRO A 213 17.24 33.33 -7.24
CA PRO A 213 17.87 32.02 -7.17
C PRO A 213 18.73 31.88 -5.87
N MET A 214 18.71 30.71 -5.25
CA MET A 214 19.45 30.39 -4.03
C MET A 214 18.96 31.08 -2.73
N THR A 215 17.86 31.84 -2.75
CA THR A 215 17.35 32.56 -1.57
C THR A 215 16.08 31.95 -0.99
N TYR A 216 15.55 30.87 -1.56
CA TYR A 216 14.32 30.21 -1.09
C TYR A 216 14.47 28.68 -1.07
N ALA A 217 13.69 28.05 -0.22
CA ALA A 217 13.51 26.60 -0.22
C ALA A 217 12.07 26.26 -0.60
N ILE A 218 11.91 25.28 -1.49
CA ILE A 218 10.59 24.78 -1.90
C ILE A 218 10.34 23.46 -1.20
N TYR A 219 9.23 23.36 -0.45
CA TYR A 219 8.68 22.11 0.03
C TYR A 219 7.49 21.69 -0.84
N ASN A 220 7.65 20.59 -1.56
CA ASN A 220 6.57 19.97 -2.34
C ASN A 220 6.17 18.65 -1.68
N GLY A 221 5.17 18.69 -0.83
CA GLY A 221 4.70 17.54 -0.08
C GLY A 221 3.32 17.75 0.55
N ASN A 222 2.80 16.72 1.20
CA ASN A 222 1.61 16.85 2.04
C ASN A 222 2.02 17.42 3.40
N ILE A 223 1.49 18.56 3.74
CA ILE A 223 1.44 19.04 5.12
C ILE A 223 0.21 18.36 5.72
N GLY A 224 0.43 17.46 6.67
CA GLY A 224 -0.59 16.61 7.31
C GLY A 224 -1.68 17.38 8.04
#